data_968533abdbbbc8fed9ac7b98a9d2bf07
#
_entry.id   968533abdbbbc8fed9ac7b98a9d2bf07
#
_cell.length_a   1.000
_cell.length_b   1.000
_cell.length_c   1.000
_cell.angle_alpha   90.00
_cell.angle_beta   90.00
_cell.angle_gamma   90.00
#
_symmetry.space_group_name_H-M   'P 1'
#
loop_
_entity.id
_entity.type
_entity.pdbx_description
1 polymer ?
#
loop_
_entity_poly.entity_id
_entity_poly.type
_entity_poly.pdbx_seq_one_letter_code
_entity_poly.pdbx_strand_id
1 'polypeptide(L)'
;MFFFPIFVFLHMNMAKKRKIVFILNPISGTHSKREIPELIDQTIDQELFDHELMLTEYAGHAAEIAKDCASKGVDIVVAIGGDGTVNEVARSLVHTETALGIIPCGSGNGLARHLCLPMDTKKAIQILNSCKIEAFDYGVINDLPFFCTCGMGFDAFISLKFAEAGKRGPITYLENVLKEGLKYKPETYEVEDETGTKRYKAFLIACANASQYGNNAYIAPGATMKDGEMDVIIMEPFDTLDAPQVAADLFMKTLTNNSKIKTFRTKSLHIHREEPGAIHYDGDPIMTGEDIDVHIEHHGINIVTNPEMTEDLSQPNFLLNAFSDLFNNINNVREDIEKTGHRIQVINKLMLRRLSKM
;
A
#
# COMPACT_ATOMS: atom_id res chain seq x y z
N MET A 1 72.80 -28.06 4.85
CA MET A 1 71.98 -26.91 4.39
C MET A 1 70.55 -27.45 4.32
N PHE A 2 69.79 -27.33 5.42
CA PHE A 2 68.43 -27.87 5.52
C PHE A 2 67.43 -26.73 5.20
N PHE A 3 66.65 -26.91 4.14
CA PHE A 3 65.53 -26.06 3.84
C PHE A 3 64.29 -26.52 4.66
N PHE A 4 63.81 -25.68 5.59
CA PHE A 4 62.51 -25.81 6.19
C PHE A 4 61.48 -25.10 5.32
N PRO A 5 60.39 -25.75 4.90
CA PRO A 5 59.29 -25.05 4.24
C PRO A 5 58.49 -24.32 5.31
N ILE A 6 58.43 -22.98 5.17
CA ILE A 6 57.52 -22.13 5.95
C ILE A 6 56.10 -22.38 5.43
N PHE A 7 55.33 -23.16 6.17
CA PHE A 7 53.88 -23.24 6.00
C PHE A 7 53.26 -21.92 6.52
N VAL A 8 52.97 -20.99 5.61
CA VAL A 8 52.12 -19.81 5.90
C VAL A 8 50.70 -20.32 5.99
N PHE A 9 50.19 -20.53 7.20
CA PHE A 9 48.77 -20.67 7.47
C PHE A 9 48.10 -19.33 7.18
N LEU A 10 47.55 -19.15 5.97
CA LEU A 10 46.56 -18.13 5.71
C LEU A 10 45.30 -18.48 6.57
N HIS A 11 45.21 -17.86 7.74
CA HIS A 11 43.92 -17.73 8.40
C HIS A 11 43.03 -16.90 7.49
N MET A 12 42.26 -17.55 6.62
CA MET A 12 41.08 -16.94 6.02
C MET A 12 40.11 -16.67 7.19
N ASN A 13 40.06 -15.41 7.62
CA ASN A 13 38.97 -14.94 8.47
C ASN A 13 37.68 -15.14 7.67
N MET A 14 37.02 -16.28 7.85
CA MET A 14 35.68 -16.49 7.30
C MET A 14 34.80 -15.43 7.97
N ALA A 15 34.37 -14.43 7.20
CA ALA A 15 33.42 -13.45 7.68
C ALA A 15 32.19 -14.21 8.25
N LYS A 16 31.78 -13.83 9.45
CA LYS A 16 30.61 -14.46 10.08
C LYS A 16 29.40 -14.28 9.15
N LYS A 17 28.75 -15.37 8.77
CA LYS A 17 27.53 -15.32 7.96
C LYS A 17 26.45 -14.49 8.68
N ARG A 18 25.70 -13.71 7.92
CA ARG A 18 24.53 -13.01 8.42
C ARG A 18 23.38 -13.96 8.62
N LYS A 19 22.61 -13.77 9.69
CA LYS A 19 21.39 -14.53 9.92
C LYS A 19 20.23 -13.92 9.19
N ILE A 20 19.54 -14.69 8.36
CA ILE A 20 18.36 -14.28 7.62
C ILE A 20 17.19 -15.25 7.92
N VAL A 21 16.05 -14.73 8.33
CA VAL A 21 14.85 -15.50 8.59
C VAL A 21 13.74 -15.11 7.63
N PHE A 22 13.23 -16.08 6.91
CA PHE A 22 12.10 -15.93 6.00
C PHE A 22 10.80 -16.28 6.72
N ILE A 23 9.83 -15.35 6.72
CA ILE A 23 8.50 -15.56 7.30
C ILE A 23 7.50 -15.70 6.16
N LEU A 24 7.03 -16.92 5.92
CA LEU A 24 6.09 -17.23 4.85
C LEU A 24 4.66 -17.32 5.38
N ASN A 25 3.77 -16.48 4.87
CA ASN A 25 2.33 -16.61 5.11
C ASN A 25 1.72 -17.52 4.02
N PRO A 26 1.35 -18.77 4.33
CA PRO A 26 0.94 -19.75 3.32
C PRO A 26 -0.40 -19.41 2.64
N ILE A 27 -1.26 -18.63 3.31
CA ILE A 27 -2.62 -18.30 2.82
C ILE A 27 -2.72 -16.93 2.14
N SER A 28 -1.66 -16.11 2.13
CA SER A 28 -1.68 -14.79 1.49
C SER A 28 -1.44 -14.88 -0.02
N GLY A 29 -2.03 -13.93 -0.79
CA GLY A 29 -1.84 -13.82 -2.23
C GLY A 29 -2.60 -14.85 -3.08
N THR A 30 -2.39 -14.81 -4.39
CA THR A 30 -3.15 -15.57 -5.39
C THR A 30 -2.38 -16.77 -5.97
N HIS A 31 -1.06 -16.85 -5.77
CA HIS A 31 -0.21 -17.89 -6.34
C HIS A 31 0.18 -18.97 -5.31
N SER A 32 0.41 -20.20 -5.82
CA SER A 32 0.94 -21.28 -5.00
C SER A 32 2.34 -20.94 -4.50
N LYS A 33 2.57 -21.11 -3.19
CA LYS A 33 3.85 -20.83 -2.55
C LYS A 33 4.67 -22.08 -2.27
N ARG A 34 4.24 -23.23 -2.80
CA ARG A 34 4.89 -24.54 -2.55
C ARG A 34 6.34 -24.60 -3.01
N GLU A 35 6.67 -23.84 -4.06
CA GLU A 35 8.00 -23.83 -4.66
C GLU A 35 8.94 -22.81 -4.00
N ILE A 36 8.41 -21.92 -3.15
CA ILE A 36 9.21 -20.84 -2.54
C ILE A 36 10.33 -21.38 -1.66
N PRO A 37 10.15 -22.40 -0.80
CA PRO A 37 11.24 -22.94 0.01
C PRO A 37 12.42 -23.42 -0.85
N GLU A 38 12.15 -24.22 -1.88
CA GLU A 38 13.17 -24.69 -2.81
C GLU A 38 13.84 -23.55 -3.57
N LEU A 39 13.06 -22.54 -3.96
CA LEU A 39 13.57 -21.38 -4.66
C LEU A 39 14.50 -20.52 -3.78
N ILE A 40 14.22 -20.43 -2.48
CA ILE A 40 15.11 -19.80 -1.50
C ILE A 40 16.43 -20.57 -1.44
N ASP A 41 16.38 -21.88 -1.22
CA ASP A 41 17.58 -22.73 -1.11
C ASP A 41 18.48 -22.65 -2.35
N GLN A 42 17.87 -22.53 -3.55
CA GLN A 42 18.58 -22.44 -4.83
C GLN A 42 19.13 -21.03 -5.16
N THR A 43 18.58 -19.97 -4.53
CA THR A 43 18.82 -18.59 -4.97
C THR A 43 19.60 -17.78 -3.94
N ILE A 44 19.37 -18.02 -2.63
CA ILE A 44 20.07 -17.30 -1.58
C ILE A 44 21.56 -17.68 -1.56
N ASP A 45 22.42 -16.69 -1.36
CA ASP A 45 23.86 -16.93 -1.25
C ASP A 45 24.19 -17.55 0.10
N GLN A 46 24.41 -18.85 0.12
CA GLN A 46 24.71 -19.63 1.32
C GLN A 46 26.12 -19.37 1.90
N GLU A 47 26.98 -18.65 1.19
CA GLU A 47 28.26 -18.19 1.75
C GLU A 47 28.09 -16.92 2.58
N LEU A 48 27.11 -16.08 2.22
CA LEU A 48 26.78 -14.84 2.93
C LEU A 48 25.81 -15.06 4.06
N PHE A 49 24.87 -16.01 3.92
CA PHE A 49 23.75 -16.16 4.85
C PHE A 49 23.68 -17.54 5.51
N ASP A 50 23.27 -17.51 6.79
CA ASP A 50 22.67 -18.63 7.52
C ASP A 50 21.17 -18.38 7.54
N HIS A 51 20.38 -19.19 6.80
CA HIS A 51 18.98 -18.93 6.57
C HIS A 51 18.05 -19.92 7.23
N GLU A 52 16.88 -19.45 7.67
CA GLU A 52 15.79 -20.23 8.25
C GLU A 52 14.46 -19.80 7.62
N LEU A 53 13.53 -20.74 7.44
CA LEU A 53 12.18 -20.50 6.96
C LEU A 53 11.15 -20.85 8.04
N MET A 54 10.29 -19.86 8.38
CA MET A 54 9.22 -20.01 9.35
C MET A 54 7.87 -19.77 8.67
N LEU A 55 6.86 -20.58 9.02
CA LEU A 55 5.51 -20.44 8.50
C LEU A 55 4.60 -19.73 9.50
N THR A 56 3.73 -18.83 9.02
CA THR A 56 2.69 -18.27 9.89
C THR A 56 1.50 -19.22 9.98
N GLU A 57 0.87 -19.28 11.14
CA GLU A 57 -0.27 -20.15 11.40
C GLU A 57 -1.59 -19.37 11.57
N TYR A 58 -1.51 -18.10 12.00
CA TYR A 58 -2.65 -17.22 12.27
C TYR A 58 -2.31 -15.76 11.99
N ALA A 59 -3.31 -14.89 11.99
CA ALA A 59 -3.11 -13.46 11.84
C ALA A 59 -2.37 -12.88 13.05
N GLY A 60 -1.34 -12.05 12.80
CA GLY A 60 -0.44 -11.53 13.83
C GLY A 60 0.78 -12.40 14.12
N HIS A 61 0.81 -13.69 13.69
CA HIS A 61 1.95 -14.58 13.96
C HIS A 61 3.25 -14.10 13.29
N ALA A 62 3.15 -13.42 12.13
CA ALA A 62 4.34 -12.83 11.48
C ALA A 62 4.99 -11.75 12.36
N ALA A 63 4.20 -10.95 13.07
CA ALA A 63 4.70 -9.95 14.01
C ALA A 63 5.41 -10.59 15.21
N GLU A 64 4.85 -11.66 15.78
CA GLU A 64 5.45 -12.38 16.91
C GLU A 64 6.80 -12.99 16.53
N ILE A 65 6.87 -13.65 15.36
CA ILE A 65 8.11 -14.23 14.83
C ILE A 65 9.16 -13.12 14.59
N ALA A 66 8.76 -12.02 13.94
CA ALA A 66 9.67 -10.94 13.63
C ALA A 66 10.25 -10.28 14.89
N LYS A 67 9.41 -10.06 15.91
CA LYS A 67 9.83 -9.51 17.20
C LYS A 67 10.81 -10.43 17.92
N ASP A 68 10.56 -11.74 17.91
CA ASP A 68 11.45 -12.74 18.50
C ASP A 68 12.81 -12.77 17.76
N CYS A 69 12.78 -12.73 16.40
CA CYS A 69 13.98 -12.65 15.57
C CYS A 69 14.81 -11.39 15.87
N ALA A 70 14.19 -10.23 15.97
CA ALA A 70 14.87 -8.99 16.31
C ALA A 70 15.53 -9.06 17.70
N SER A 71 14.82 -9.63 18.70
CA SER A 71 15.35 -9.80 20.05
C SER A 71 16.56 -10.74 20.12
N LYS A 72 16.67 -11.70 19.18
CA LYS A 72 17.78 -12.65 19.03
C LYS A 72 18.92 -12.12 18.15
N GLY A 73 18.84 -10.88 17.65
CA GLY A 73 19.86 -10.27 16.82
C GLY A 73 19.98 -10.92 15.44
N VAL A 74 18.86 -11.28 14.82
CA VAL A 74 18.78 -11.67 13.41
C VAL A 74 19.06 -10.45 12.54
N ASP A 75 19.93 -10.58 11.53
CA ASP A 75 20.34 -9.44 10.71
C ASP A 75 19.24 -8.99 9.74
N ILE A 76 18.50 -9.95 9.15
CA ILE A 76 17.43 -9.67 8.17
C ILE A 76 16.24 -10.58 8.44
N VAL A 77 15.05 -10.00 8.54
CA VAL A 77 13.77 -10.73 8.56
C VAL A 77 13.00 -10.43 7.28
N VAL A 78 12.67 -11.47 6.52
CA VAL A 78 12.07 -11.37 5.20
C VAL A 78 10.59 -11.72 5.26
N ALA A 79 9.73 -10.77 4.94
CA ALA A 79 8.29 -10.98 4.80
C ALA A 79 7.97 -11.58 3.42
N ILE A 80 7.41 -12.78 3.36
CA ILE A 80 6.92 -13.42 2.14
C ILE A 80 5.39 -13.43 2.16
N GLY A 81 4.80 -12.44 1.52
CA GLY A 81 3.35 -12.26 1.59
C GLY A 81 2.82 -11.06 0.83
N GLY A 82 1.60 -10.66 1.13
CA GLY A 82 1.01 -9.39 0.70
C GLY A 82 1.25 -8.28 1.71
N ASP A 83 0.62 -7.13 1.47
CA ASP A 83 0.79 -5.91 2.28
C ASP A 83 0.59 -6.14 3.77
N GLY A 84 -0.44 -6.90 4.19
CA GLY A 84 -0.67 -7.22 5.59
C GLY A 84 0.48 -7.98 6.26
N THR A 85 1.07 -8.99 5.56
CA THR A 85 2.22 -9.73 6.11
C THR A 85 3.46 -8.83 6.21
N VAL A 86 3.69 -8.00 5.18
CA VAL A 86 4.80 -7.03 5.18
C VAL A 86 4.62 -6.04 6.33
N ASN A 87 3.42 -5.54 6.56
CA ASN A 87 3.11 -4.60 7.62
C ASN A 87 3.28 -5.23 9.02
N GLU A 88 2.79 -6.47 9.25
CA GLU A 88 3.00 -7.21 10.51
C GLU A 88 4.48 -7.34 10.86
N VAL A 89 5.32 -7.70 9.87
CA VAL A 89 6.78 -7.83 10.08
C VAL A 89 7.41 -6.45 10.30
N ALA A 90 7.11 -5.49 9.43
CA ALA A 90 7.69 -4.14 9.49
C ALA A 90 7.44 -3.45 10.83
N ARG A 91 6.21 -3.49 11.35
CA ARG A 91 5.84 -2.93 12.66
C ARG A 91 6.67 -3.50 13.82
N SER A 92 7.12 -4.73 13.69
CA SER A 92 7.92 -5.40 14.74
C SER A 92 9.40 -5.08 14.65
N LEU A 93 9.85 -4.49 13.54
CA LEU A 93 11.25 -4.17 13.27
C LEU A 93 11.59 -2.68 13.41
N VAL A 94 10.60 -1.81 13.62
CA VAL A 94 10.85 -0.38 13.86
C VAL A 94 11.77 -0.20 15.06
N HIS A 95 12.72 0.73 14.93
CA HIS A 95 13.74 1.03 15.95
C HIS A 95 14.58 -0.17 16.39
N THR A 96 14.75 -1.18 15.52
CA THR A 96 15.67 -2.31 15.73
C THR A 96 16.80 -2.28 14.70
N GLU A 97 17.89 -3.00 15.01
CA GLU A 97 19.00 -3.19 14.06
C GLU A 97 18.66 -4.19 12.94
N THR A 98 17.60 -4.99 13.12
CA THR A 98 17.16 -6.01 12.15
C THR A 98 16.53 -5.34 10.92
N ALA A 99 16.99 -5.70 9.74
CA ALA A 99 16.45 -5.16 8.50
C ALA A 99 15.25 -5.96 7.99
N LEU A 100 14.28 -5.26 7.41
CA LEU A 100 13.16 -5.84 6.68
C LEU A 100 13.61 -6.23 5.26
N GLY A 101 13.44 -7.48 4.87
CA GLY A 101 13.42 -7.93 3.48
C GLY A 101 11.98 -8.16 3.00
N ILE A 102 11.69 -8.00 1.73
CA ILE A 102 10.35 -8.20 1.18
C ILE A 102 10.39 -9.08 -0.06
N ILE A 103 9.60 -10.15 -0.06
CA ILE A 103 9.26 -10.97 -1.22
C ILE A 103 7.76 -10.81 -1.48
N PRO A 104 7.37 -9.96 -2.47
CA PRO A 104 5.98 -9.62 -2.68
C PRO A 104 5.18 -10.77 -3.30
N CYS A 105 4.11 -11.19 -2.63
CA CYS A 105 3.22 -12.26 -3.09
C CYS A 105 1.74 -11.85 -3.03
N GLY A 106 1.43 -10.60 -2.71
CA GLY A 106 0.07 -10.05 -2.67
C GLY A 106 -0.39 -9.49 -4.02
N SER A 107 -1.59 -8.93 -4.04
CA SER A 107 -2.13 -8.23 -5.20
C SER A 107 -1.71 -6.76 -5.24
N GLY A 108 -1.60 -6.09 -4.09
CA GLY A 108 -1.23 -4.67 -3.98
C GLY A 108 0.27 -4.45 -4.00
N ASN A 109 0.95 -4.99 -3.00
CA ASN A 109 2.40 -4.89 -2.77
C ASN A 109 2.91 -3.43 -2.79
N GLY A 110 2.21 -2.53 -2.09
CA GLY A 110 2.43 -1.08 -2.14
C GLY A 110 3.86 -0.70 -1.77
N LEU A 111 4.35 -1.16 -0.61
CA LEU A 111 5.70 -0.87 -0.14
C LEU A 111 6.77 -1.45 -1.06
N ALA A 112 6.61 -2.70 -1.50
CA ALA A 112 7.56 -3.34 -2.41
C ALA A 112 7.67 -2.59 -3.75
N ARG A 113 6.54 -2.14 -4.30
CA ARG A 113 6.50 -1.35 -5.55
C ARG A 113 7.13 0.04 -5.37
N HIS A 114 6.85 0.72 -4.26
CA HIS A 114 7.47 2.00 -3.95
C HIS A 114 9.00 1.87 -3.86
N LEU A 115 9.50 0.80 -3.25
CA LEU A 115 10.93 0.49 -3.13
C LEU A 115 11.53 -0.12 -4.41
N CYS A 116 10.78 -0.17 -5.52
CA CYS A 116 11.20 -0.75 -6.78
C CYS A 116 11.71 -2.20 -6.66
N LEU A 117 11.12 -2.99 -5.74
CA LEU A 117 11.45 -4.40 -5.58
C LEU A 117 10.77 -5.21 -6.69
N PRO A 118 11.45 -6.22 -7.26
CA PRO A 118 10.86 -7.07 -8.28
C PRO A 118 9.63 -7.83 -7.77
N MET A 119 8.57 -7.89 -8.60
CA MET A 119 7.39 -8.70 -8.31
C MET A 119 7.61 -10.20 -8.59
N ASP A 120 8.67 -10.54 -9.31
CA ASP A 120 9.13 -11.91 -9.50
C ASP A 120 9.85 -12.43 -8.24
N THR A 121 9.38 -13.54 -7.70
CA THR A 121 9.90 -14.11 -6.43
C THR A 121 11.40 -14.40 -6.47
N LYS A 122 11.90 -14.97 -7.58
CA LYS A 122 13.32 -15.31 -7.72
C LYS A 122 14.19 -14.05 -7.74
N LYS A 123 13.77 -13.05 -8.50
CA LYS A 123 14.49 -11.77 -8.56
C LYS A 123 14.45 -11.05 -7.20
N ALA A 124 13.32 -11.11 -6.49
CA ALA A 124 13.21 -10.53 -5.14
C ALA A 124 14.19 -11.21 -4.14
N ILE A 125 14.35 -12.55 -4.22
CA ILE A 125 15.36 -13.26 -3.42
C ILE A 125 16.78 -12.82 -3.83
N GLN A 126 17.04 -12.63 -5.13
CA GLN A 126 18.36 -12.16 -5.60
C GLN A 126 18.73 -10.79 -5.05
N ILE A 127 17.77 -9.89 -4.85
CA ILE A 127 18.02 -8.58 -4.22
C ILE A 127 18.56 -8.73 -2.80
N LEU A 128 18.12 -9.73 -2.04
CA LEU A 128 18.61 -9.98 -0.68
C LEU A 128 20.11 -10.27 -0.66
N ASN A 129 20.64 -10.92 -1.69
CA ASN A 129 22.07 -11.22 -1.83
C ASN A 129 22.95 -9.96 -1.98
N SER A 130 22.36 -8.83 -2.38
CA SER A 130 23.10 -7.56 -2.45
C SER A 130 23.47 -7.02 -1.07
N CYS A 131 22.75 -7.43 -0.02
CA CYS A 131 22.88 -6.93 1.35
C CYS A 131 22.86 -5.39 1.47
N LYS A 132 22.27 -4.68 0.50
CA LYS A 132 22.16 -3.23 0.54
C LYS A 132 21.00 -2.86 1.48
N ILE A 133 21.33 -2.42 2.68
CA ILE A 133 20.37 -2.00 3.70
C ILE A 133 20.44 -0.49 3.84
N GLU A 134 19.28 0.16 3.86
CA GLU A 134 19.16 1.60 4.06
C GLU A 134 18.09 1.88 5.13
N ALA A 135 18.26 2.99 5.86
CA ALA A 135 17.29 3.46 6.83
C ALA A 135 16.20 4.27 6.12
N PHE A 136 14.95 4.03 6.50
CA PHE A 136 13.77 4.67 5.95
C PHE A 136 12.89 5.24 7.05
N ASP A 137 12.11 6.23 6.66
CA ASP A 137 11.07 6.83 7.47
C ASP A 137 9.83 5.93 7.49
N TYR A 138 9.05 6.01 8.56
CA TYR A 138 7.71 5.47 8.60
C TYR A 138 6.78 6.49 9.29
N GLY A 139 5.48 6.37 9.03
CA GLY A 139 4.50 7.23 9.66
C GLY A 139 3.82 6.57 10.85
N VAL A 140 3.27 7.39 11.73
CA VAL A 140 2.45 6.97 12.86
C VAL A 140 1.14 7.74 12.82
N ILE A 141 0.02 7.04 12.96
CA ILE A 141 -1.33 7.60 13.11
C ILE A 141 -1.95 7.06 14.40
N ASN A 142 -2.20 7.93 15.38
CA ASN A 142 -2.73 7.54 16.70
C ASN A 142 -1.99 6.32 17.29
N ASP A 143 -0.68 6.37 17.41
CA ASP A 143 0.22 5.30 17.89
C ASP A 143 0.30 4.04 16.99
N LEU A 144 -0.31 4.05 15.81
CA LEU A 144 -0.29 2.95 14.86
C LEU A 144 0.70 3.24 13.72
N PRO A 145 1.75 2.44 13.55
CA PRO A 145 2.72 2.66 12.49
C PRO A 145 2.14 2.27 11.11
N PHE A 146 2.47 3.09 10.09
CA PHE A 146 2.21 2.82 8.69
C PHE A 146 3.46 3.07 7.84
N PHE A 147 3.60 2.34 6.75
CA PHE A 147 4.79 2.41 5.89
C PHE A 147 4.47 3.02 4.52
N CYS A 148 3.27 2.80 4.03
CA CYS A 148 2.81 3.40 2.78
C CYS A 148 1.97 4.64 3.02
N THR A 149 0.75 4.46 3.51
CA THR A 149 -0.23 5.53 3.63
C THR A 149 -1.13 5.30 4.84
N CYS A 150 -1.59 6.38 5.43
CA CYS A 150 -2.76 6.36 6.29
C CYS A 150 -3.78 7.39 5.79
N GLY A 151 -5.01 7.30 6.25
CA GLY A 151 -6.01 8.25 5.82
C GLY A 151 -7.38 8.06 6.45
N MET A 152 -8.28 8.95 6.05
CA MET A 152 -9.64 9.02 6.54
C MET A 152 -10.59 9.50 5.42
N GLY A 153 -11.88 9.33 5.63
CA GLY A 153 -12.87 9.63 4.62
C GLY A 153 -13.12 8.42 3.73
N PHE A 154 -13.17 8.63 2.43
CA PHE A 154 -13.54 7.59 1.47
C PHE A 154 -12.58 6.41 1.40
N ASP A 155 -11.27 6.62 1.54
CA ASP A 155 -10.27 5.53 1.54
C ASP A 155 -10.39 4.65 2.78
N ALA A 156 -10.63 5.23 3.96
CA ALA A 156 -10.93 4.46 5.17
C ALA A 156 -12.28 3.72 5.06
N PHE A 157 -13.28 4.33 4.44
CA PHE A 157 -14.56 3.68 4.13
C PHE A 157 -14.35 2.44 3.24
N ILE A 158 -13.56 2.56 2.17
CA ILE A 158 -13.22 1.41 1.31
C ILE A 158 -12.50 0.33 2.10
N SER A 159 -11.48 0.69 2.90
CA SER A 159 -10.72 -0.25 3.71
C SER A 159 -11.62 -1.02 4.68
N LEU A 160 -12.56 -0.34 5.34
CA LEU A 160 -13.56 -0.94 6.22
C LEU A 160 -14.44 -1.94 5.48
N LYS A 161 -14.93 -1.57 4.29
CA LYS A 161 -15.75 -2.44 3.46
C LYS A 161 -14.98 -3.69 3.00
N PHE A 162 -13.71 -3.55 2.62
CA PHE A 162 -12.88 -4.70 2.29
C PHE A 162 -12.65 -5.64 3.48
N ALA A 163 -12.46 -5.10 4.67
CA ALA A 163 -12.32 -5.89 5.89
C ALA A 163 -13.61 -6.68 6.23
N GLU A 164 -14.78 -6.05 6.08
CA GLU A 164 -16.09 -6.68 6.27
C GLU A 164 -16.37 -7.83 5.29
N ALA A 165 -15.96 -7.70 4.03
CA ALA A 165 -16.25 -8.68 2.99
C ALA A 165 -15.47 -9.98 3.10
N GLY A 166 -14.35 -9.96 3.80
CA GLY A 166 -13.45 -11.09 3.86
C GLY A 166 -12.78 -11.41 2.50
N LYS A 167 -12.03 -12.53 2.45
CA LYS A 167 -11.12 -12.86 1.34
C LYS A 167 -11.77 -13.41 0.05
N ARG A 168 -13.10 -13.33 -0.14
CA ARG A 168 -13.78 -14.01 -1.25
C ARG A 168 -14.33 -13.04 -2.30
N GLY A 169 -13.77 -13.06 -3.51
CA GLY A 169 -14.32 -12.45 -4.72
C GLY A 169 -13.99 -10.95 -4.90
N PRO A 170 -12.72 -10.56 -5.10
CA PRO A 170 -12.30 -9.16 -5.00
C PRO A 170 -12.91 -8.22 -6.05
N ILE A 171 -13.13 -8.64 -7.28
CA ILE A 171 -13.51 -7.73 -8.38
C ILE A 171 -14.98 -7.28 -8.28
N THR A 172 -15.91 -8.21 -8.19
CA THR A 172 -17.36 -7.87 -8.09
C THR A 172 -17.67 -7.09 -6.82
N TYR A 173 -16.94 -7.39 -5.76
CA TYR A 173 -17.06 -6.66 -4.49
C TYR A 173 -16.53 -5.23 -4.61
N LEU A 174 -15.36 -5.04 -5.21
CA LEU A 174 -14.79 -3.71 -5.47
C LEU A 174 -15.76 -2.84 -6.28
N GLU A 175 -16.37 -3.38 -7.34
CA GLU A 175 -17.38 -2.65 -8.11
C GLU A 175 -18.57 -2.17 -7.24
N ASN A 176 -19.05 -3.01 -6.34
CA ASN A 176 -20.16 -2.65 -5.46
C ASN A 176 -19.73 -1.58 -4.43
N VAL A 177 -18.55 -1.71 -3.83
CA VAL A 177 -17.99 -0.71 -2.91
C VAL A 177 -17.79 0.62 -3.59
N LEU A 178 -17.28 0.63 -4.82
CA LEU A 178 -17.11 1.86 -5.59
C LEU A 178 -18.47 2.49 -5.96
N LYS A 179 -19.49 1.69 -6.29
CA LYS A 179 -20.87 2.18 -6.52
C LYS A 179 -21.49 2.78 -5.25
N GLU A 180 -21.25 2.17 -4.09
CA GLU A 180 -21.66 2.75 -2.81
C GLU A 180 -20.88 4.03 -2.50
N GLY A 181 -19.60 4.05 -2.84
CA GLY A 181 -18.71 5.20 -2.67
C GLY A 181 -19.14 6.43 -3.46
N LEU A 182 -19.80 6.28 -4.61
CA LEU A 182 -20.40 7.39 -5.32
C LEU A 182 -21.51 8.12 -4.51
N LYS A 183 -22.00 7.50 -3.44
CA LYS A 183 -22.97 8.07 -2.49
C LYS A 183 -22.30 8.56 -1.20
N TYR A 184 -20.98 8.38 -1.07
CA TYR A 184 -20.24 8.83 0.08
C TYR A 184 -20.34 10.33 0.27
N LYS A 185 -20.61 10.77 1.49
CA LYS A 185 -20.74 12.20 1.79
C LYS A 185 -19.42 12.73 2.33
N PRO A 186 -18.82 13.72 1.64
CA PRO A 186 -17.63 14.38 2.13
C PRO A 186 -17.82 14.99 3.51
N GLU A 187 -16.85 14.81 4.37
CA GLU A 187 -16.83 15.31 5.73
C GLU A 187 -16.04 16.62 5.84
N THR A 188 -16.18 17.32 6.97
CA THR A 188 -15.42 18.52 7.24
C THR A 188 -14.37 18.21 8.29
N TYR A 189 -13.13 18.63 8.02
CA TYR A 189 -11.96 18.42 8.88
C TYR A 189 -11.30 19.74 9.18
N GLU A 190 -10.87 19.95 10.43
CA GLU A 190 -9.92 20.97 10.81
C GLU A 190 -8.54 20.34 10.83
N VAL A 191 -7.64 20.87 10.03
CA VAL A 191 -6.30 20.33 9.80
C VAL A 191 -5.32 21.36 10.29
N GLU A 192 -4.52 21.00 11.31
CA GLU A 192 -3.49 21.84 11.90
C GLU A 192 -2.10 21.28 11.61
N ASP A 193 -1.27 22.10 11.03
CA ASP A 193 0.15 21.86 10.78
C ASP A 193 0.99 23.01 11.37
N GLU A 194 2.30 22.99 11.14
CA GLU A 194 3.22 24.04 11.60
C GLU A 194 2.89 25.45 11.05
N THR A 195 2.08 25.54 9.99
CA THR A 195 1.66 26.82 9.37
C THR A 195 0.35 27.35 9.95
N GLY A 196 -0.33 26.58 10.79
CA GLY A 196 -1.59 26.91 11.44
C GLY A 196 -2.74 25.97 11.05
N THR A 197 -3.96 26.34 11.50
CA THR A 197 -5.17 25.51 11.32
C THR A 197 -5.94 25.99 10.08
N LYS A 198 -6.36 25.04 9.26
CA LYS A 198 -7.22 25.23 8.08
C LYS A 198 -8.39 24.28 8.09
N ARG A 199 -9.54 24.71 7.58
CA ARG A 199 -10.75 23.89 7.50
C ARG A 199 -10.98 23.44 6.06
N TYR A 200 -11.17 22.11 5.89
CA TYR A 200 -11.41 21.49 4.59
C TYR A 200 -12.68 20.67 4.61
N LYS A 201 -13.48 20.79 3.54
CA LYS A 201 -14.48 19.78 3.21
C LYS A 201 -13.82 18.78 2.28
N ALA A 202 -13.61 17.55 2.72
CA ALA A 202 -12.85 16.57 1.98
C ALA A 202 -13.65 15.29 1.71
N PHE A 203 -13.43 14.72 0.54
CA PHE A 203 -13.88 13.38 0.16
C PHE A 203 -12.96 12.33 0.83
N LEU A 204 -11.65 12.61 0.84
CA LEU A 204 -10.65 11.88 1.63
C LEU A 204 -9.50 12.81 2.03
N ILE A 205 -8.81 12.44 3.10
CA ILE A 205 -7.48 12.95 3.45
C ILE A 205 -6.56 11.74 3.55
N ALA A 206 -5.49 11.73 2.76
CA ALA A 206 -4.46 10.72 2.81
C ALA A 206 -3.12 11.36 3.21
N CYS A 207 -2.41 10.71 4.14
CA CYS A 207 -1.05 11.06 4.52
C CYS A 207 -0.14 9.95 4.00
N ALA A 208 0.76 10.31 3.11
CA ALA A 208 1.58 9.37 2.36
C ALA A 208 3.06 9.48 2.72
N ASN A 209 3.62 8.40 3.25
CA ASN A 209 5.05 8.19 3.41
C ASN A 209 5.66 7.53 2.17
N ALA A 210 4.85 6.74 1.44
CA ALA A 210 5.20 6.12 0.17
C ALA A 210 4.21 6.53 -0.94
N SER A 211 4.62 6.36 -2.21
CA SER A 211 3.94 6.98 -3.35
C SER A 211 2.57 6.40 -3.71
N GLN A 212 2.21 5.21 -3.22
CA GLN A 212 1.05 4.48 -3.74
C GLN A 212 0.36 3.60 -2.70
N TYR A 213 -0.92 3.35 -2.92
CA TYR A 213 -1.70 2.35 -2.18
C TYR A 213 -1.32 0.90 -2.52
N GLY A 214 -0.59 0.69 -3.60
CA GLY A 214 -0.31 -0.59 -4.22
C GLY A 214 -0.93 -0.72 -5.61
N ASN A 215 -0.54 -1.77 -6.33
CA ASN A 215 -1.03 -2.07 -7.68
C ASN A 215 -0.96 -0.86 -8.65
N ASN A 216 0.07 -0.02 -8.50
CA ASN A 216 0.31 1.20 -9.27
C ASN A 216 -0.79 2.28 -9.12
N ALA A 217 -1.54 2.29 -8.02
CA ALA A 217 -2.45 3.36 -7.66
C ALA A 217 -1.71 4.44 -6.87
N TYR A 218 -1.22 5.47 -7.56
CA TYR A 218 -0.33 6.49 -7.01
C TYR A 218 -1.12 7.66 -6.41
N ILE A 219 -1.22 7.68 -5.08
CA ILE A 219 -1.87 8.77 -4.34
C ILE A 219 -0.94 9.98 -4.19
N ALA A 220 0.34 9.75 -4.00
CA ALA A 220 1.39 10.76 -3.84
C ALA A 220 2.62 10.38 -4.68
N PRO A 221 2.62 10.58 -6.02
CA PRO A 221 3.69 10.12 -6.91
C PRO A 221 5.08 10.64 -6.56
N GLY A 222 5.16 11.77 -5.86
CA GLY A 222 6.42 12.40 -5.43
C GLY A 222 6.89 12.03 -4.03
N ALA A 223 6.12 11.22 -3.28
CA ALA A 223 6.48 10.85 -1.91
C ALA A 223 7.78 10.06 -1.84
N THR A 224 8.56 10.32 -0.80
CA THR A 224 9.83 9.63 -0.51
C THR A 224 9.93 9.31 0.97
N MET A 225 10.37 8.11 1.30
CA MET A 225 10.53 7.62 2.66
C MET A 225 11.89 8.01 3.29
N LYS A 226 12.50 9.16 2.90
CA LYS A 226 13.88 9.51 3.32
C LYS A 226 14.09 10.96 3.71
N ASP A 227 13.07 11.78 3.68
CA ASP A 227 13.22 13.23 3.90
C ASP A 227 12.58 13.74 5.20
N GLY A 228 12.01 12.83 5.99
CA GLY A 228 11.40 13.14 7.30
C GLY A 228 10.07 13.87 7.19
N GLU A 229 9.40 13.84 6.03
CA GLU A 229 8.10 14.48 5.80
C GLU A 229 7.13 13.51 5.14
N MET A 230 5.84 13.76 5.32
CA MET A 230 4.77 13.08 4.59
C MET A 230 4.14 14.02 3.57
N ASP A 231 3.69 13.46 2.46
CA ASP A 231 2.82 14.14 1.52
C ASP A 231 1.37 14.04 2.00
N VAL A 232 0.73 15.17 2.24
CA VAL A 232 -0.69 15.23 2.61
C VAL A 232 -1.51 15.53 1.37
N ILE A 233 -2.47 14.67 1.08
CA ILE A 233 -3.37 14.76 -0.07
C ILE A 233 -4.78 14.97 0.44
N ILE A 234 -5.37 16.11 0.16
CA ILE A 234 -6.76 16.43 0.47
C ILE A 234 -7.54 16.44 -0.83
N MET A 235 -8.42 15.49 -0.99
CA MET A 235 -9.32 15.40 -2.12
C MET A 235 -10.62 16.12 -1.78
N GLU A 236 -10.86 17.27 -2.43
CA GLU A 236 -12.11 18.01 -2.27
C GLU A 236 -13.29 17.26 -2.92
N PRO A 237 -14.53 17.57 -2.55
CA PRO A 237 -15.71 16.99 -3.20
C PRO A 237 -15.68 17.21 -4.71
N PHE A 238 -16.05 16.18 -5.46
CA PHE A 238 -16.15 16.22 -6.92
C PHE A 238 -17.45 15.54 -7.38
N ASP A 239 -17.87 15.87 -8.60
CA ASP A 239 -19.06 15.27 -9.17
C ASP A 239 -18.79 13.88 -9.73
N THR A 240 -19.82 13.07 -9.86
CA THR A 240 -19.72 11.71 -10.44
C THR A 240 -19.11 11.73 -11.85
N LEU A 241 -19.24 12.85 -12.57
CA LEU A 241 -18.65 13.04 -13.90
C LEU A 241 -17.14 13.20 -13.88
N ASP A 242 -16.56 13.66 -12.77
CA ASP A 242 -15.13 13.85 -12.59
C ASP A 242 -14.44 12.52 -12.15
N ALA A 243 -15.20 11.57 -11.61
CA ALA A 243 -14.67 10.34 -11.05
C ALA A 243 -13.80 9.52 -12.04
N PRO A 244 -14.12 9.38 -13.34
CA PRO A 244 -13.24 8.71 -14.31
C PRO A 244 -11.87 9.39 -14.45
N GLN A 245 -11.85 10.74 -14.45
CA GLN A 245 -10.61 11.48 -14.55
C GLN A 245 -9.76 11.32 -13.29
N VAL A 246 -10.36 11.44 -12.11
CA VAL A 246 -9.67 11.23 -10.82
C VAL A 246 -9.06 9.81 -10.76
N ALA A 247 -9.81 8.79 -11.22
CA ALA A 247 -9.28 7.43 -11.29
C ALA A 247 -8.11 7.30 -12.28
N ALA A 248 -8.23 7.90 -13.48
CA ALA A 248 -7.15 7.90 -14.46
C ALA A 248 -5.90 8.60 -13.91
N ASP A 249 -6.06 9.75 -13.26
CA ASP A 249 -4.98 10.51 -12.65
C ASP A 249 -4.21 9.70 -11.58
N LEU A 250 -4.93 8.87 -10.79
CA LEU A 250 -4.34 8.00 -9.79
C LEU A 250 -3.37 6.97 -10.40
N PHE A 251 -3.68 6.43 -11.58
CA PHE A 251 -2.84 5.44 -12.26
C PHE A 251 -1.78 6.06 -13.18
N MET A 252 -2.02 7.28 -13.66
CA MET A 252 -1.09 8.00 -14.53
C MET A 252 -0.06 8.85 -13.78
N LYS A 253 -0.05 8.81 -12.44
CA LYS A 253 0.82 9.65 -11.59
C LYS A 253 0.54 11.17 -11.75
N THR A 254 -0.66 11.54 -12.14
CA THR A 254 -1.04 12.94 -12.41
C THR A 254 -2.04 13.50 -11.39
N LEU A 255 -2.38 12.73 -10.35
CA LEU A 255 -3.41 13.10 -9.37
C LEU A 255 -3.17 14.48 -8.74
N THR A 256 -1.92 14.81 -8.43
CA THR A 256 -1.53 16.09 -7.81
C THR A 256 -1.73 17.31 -8.74
N ASN A 257 -1.93 17.07 -10.04
CA ASN A 257 -2.24 18.13 -11.02
C ASN A 257 -3.74 18.41 -11.11
N ASN A 258 -4.58 17.59 -10.48
CA ASN A 258 -6.03 17.73 -10.52
C ASN A 258 -6.47 18.91 -9.63
N SER A 259 -7.35 19.78 -10.14
CA SER A 259 -7.82 20.98 -9.42
C SER A 259 -8.61 20.71 -8.14
N LYS A 260 -9.12 19.48 -7.97
CA LYS A 260 -9.82 19.00 -6.76
C LYS A 260 -8.89 18.48 -5.69
N ILE A 261 -7.59 18.45 -5.97
CA ILE A 261 -6.58 17.94 -5.05
C ILE A 261 -5.78 19.11 -4.49
N LYS A 262 -5.67 19.15 -3.16
CA LYS A 262 -4.74 20.02 -2.43
C LYS A 262 -3.64 19.15 -1.88
N THR A 263 -2.41 19.59 -2.04
CA THR A 263 -1.24 18.88 -1.52
C THR A 263 -0.33 19.83 -0.76
N PHE A 264 0.25 19.33 0.31
CA PHE A 264 1.33 19.99 1.04
C PHE A 264 2.17 18.92 1.75
N ARG A 265 3.31 19.32 2.31
CA ARG A 265 4.21 18.41 3.02
C ARG A 265 4.38 18.91 4.44
N THR A 266 4.48 17.97 5.38
CA THR A 266 4.68 18.28 6.80
C THR A 266 5.28 17.06 7.53
N LYS A 267 5.86 17.32 8.71
CA LYS A 267 6.39 16.28 9.61
C LYS A 267 5.32 15.74 10.55
N SER A 268 4.36 16.59 10.91
CA SER A 268 3.28 16.23 11.81
C SER A 268 2.00 16.97 11.44
N LEU A 269 0.88 16.39 11.80
CA LEU A 269 -0.45 16.88 11.49
C LEU A 269 -1.40 16.51 12.62
N HIS A 270 -2.23 17.46 13.06
CA HIS A 270 -3.38 17.20 13.90
C HIS A 270 -4.64 17.44 13.09
N ILE A 271 -5.56 16.46 13.10
CA ILE A 271 -6.82 16.53 12.37
C ILE A 271 -7.96 16.35 13.34
N HIS A 272 -8.89 17.31 13.35
CA HIS A 272 -10.14 17.22 14.09
C HIS A 272 -11.34 17.08 13.14
N ARG A 273 -12.28 16.19 13.47
CA ARG A 273 -13.56 15.97 12.78
C ARG A 273 -14.72 16.01 13.75
N GLU A 274 -15.94 16.32 13.26
CA GLU A 274 -17.12 16.51 14.10
C GLU A 274 -17.65 15.22 14.74
N GLU A 275 -17.42 14.07 14.10
CA GLU A 275 -17.97 12.77 14.51
C GLU A 275 -16.88 11.68 14.49
N PRO A 276 -16.89 10.73 15.43
CA PRO A 276 -16.02 9.54 15.37
C PRO A 276 -16.23 8.77 14.06
N GLY A 277 -15.15 8.18 13.52
CA GLY A 277 -15.24 7.46 12.27
C GLY A 277 -14.06 6.53 12.02
N ALA A 278 -13.98 5.97 10.82
CA ALA A 278 -12.89 5.13 10.43
C ALA A 278 -11.66 5.94 10.02
N ILE A 279 -10.50 5.40 10.35
CA ILE A 279 -9.22 5.69 9.68
C ILE A 279 -8.66 4.39 9.14
N HIS A 280 -7.67 4.46 8.26
CA HIS A 280 -6.88 3.29 7.89
C HIS A 280 -5.38 3.59 8.02
N TYR A 281 -4.59 2.54 8.21
CA TYR A 281 -3.14 2.55 8.14
C TYR A 281 -2.69 1.34 7.29
N ASP A 282 -2.03 1.62 6.17
CA ASP A 282 -1.67 0.64 5.13
C ASP A 282 -2.84 -0.26 4.68
N GLY A 283 -4.06 0.28 4.66
CA GLY A 283 -5.27 -0.43 4.27
C GLY A 283 -6.00 -1.17 5.41
N ASP A 284 -5.43 -1.26 6.60
CA ASP A 284 -6.08 -1.84 7.78
C ASP A 284 -7.00 -0.79 8.44
N PRO A 285 -8.32 -0.98 8.50
CA PRO A 285 -9.23 0.00 9.06
C PRO A 285 -9.39 -0.14 10.57
N ILE A 286 -9.57 0.99 11.24
CA ILE A 286 -9.94 1.06 12.66
C ILE A 286 -10.89 2.22 12.91
N MET A 287 -11.81 2.07 13.87
CA MET A 287 -12.66 3.16 14.35
C MET A 287 -11.89 3.98 15.38
N THR A 288 -11.94 5.31 15.25
CA THR A 288 -11.29 6.24 16.19
C THR A 288 -12.22 7.40 16.55
N GLY A 289 -11.82 8.20 17.54
CA GLY A 289 -12.52 9.40 17.95
C GLY A 289 -12.44 10.54 16.92
N GLU A 290 -12.62 11.74 17.43
CA GLU A 290 -12.68 12.97 16.64
C GLU A 290 -11.29 13.52 16.34
N ASP A 291 -10.31 13.25 17.23
CA ASP A 291 -8.95 13.75 17.12
C ASP A 291 -8.00 12.68 16.59
N ILE A 292 -7.19 13.07 15.62
CA ILE A 292 -6.29 12.18 14.90
C ILE A 292 -4.94 12.88 14.77
N ASP A 293 -3.90 12.27 15.34
CA ASP A 293 -2.53 12.72 15.24
C ASP A 293 -1.75 11.87 14.23
N VAL A 294 -1.02 12.54 13.33
CA VAL A 294 -0.18 11.87 12.34
C VAL A 294 1.21 12.51 12.36
N HIS A 295 2.27 11.70 12.38
CA HIS A 295 3.64 12.19 12.28
C HIS A 295 4.57 11.19 11.60
N ILE A 296 5.75 11.67 11.20
CA ILE A 296 6.81 10.85 10.60
C ILE A 296 7.90 10.58 11.64
N GLU A 297 8.27 9.32 11.75
CA GLU A 297 9.45 8.84 12.46
C GLU A 297 10.59 8.68 11.45
N HIS A 298 11.57 9.60 11.54
CA HIS A 298 12.68 9.66 10.59
C HIS A 298 13.68 8.54 10.83
N HIS A 299 14.05 7.82 9.75
CA HIS A 299 15.01 6.70 9.76
C HIS A 299 14.67 5.59 10.78
N GLY A 300 13.39 5.35 11.03
CA GLY A 300 12.92 4.43 12.07
C GLY A 300 12.91 2.95 11.68
N ILE A 301 13.17 2.60 10.41
CA ILE A 301 13.20 1.21 9.95
C ILE A 301 14.32 0.97 8.94
N ASN A 302 15.06 -0.15 9.10
CA ASN A 302 16.04 -0.62 8.15
C ASN A 302 15.41 -1.55 7.10
N ILE A 303 15.65 -1.31 5.81
CA ILE A 303 15.06 -2.13 4.74
C ILE A 303 16.14 -2.53 3.74
N VAL A 304 16.08 -3.79 3.26
CA VAL A 304 16.90 -4.25 2.13
C VAL A 304 16.35 -3.66 0.84
N THR A 305 17.20 -2.93 0.10
CA THR A 305 16.81 -2.16 -1.09
C THR A 305 17.27 -2.80 -2.38
N ASN A 306 16.57 -2.48 -3.48
CA ASN A 306 17.02 -2.80 -4.82
C ASN A 306 18.16 -1.85 -5.24
N PRO A 307 19.38 -2.34 -5.51
CA PRO A 307 20.48 -1.49 -5.94
C PRO A 307 20.22 -0.71 -7.24
N GLU A 308 19.42 -1.26 -8.14
CA GLU A 308 19.12 -0.68 -9.44
C GLU A 308 17.99 0.36 -9.39
N MET A 309 17.11 0.30 -8.39
CA MET A 309 15.98 1.23 -8.19
C MET A 309 15.11 1.42 -9.44
N THR A 310 14.95 0.37 -10.24
CA THR A 310 14.13 0.39 -11.46
C THR A 310 12.73 -0.10 -11.18
N GLU A 311 11.70 0.66 -11.58
CA GLU A 311 10.30 0.25 -11.43
C GLU A 311 9.98 -0.97 -12.31
N ASP A 312 9.34 -1.98 -11.74
CA ASP A 312 8.78 -3.10 -12.49
C ASP A 312 7.36 -2.76 -12.97
N LEU A 313 7.25 -2.31 -14.21
CA LEU A 313 5.99 -1.98 -14.87
C LEU A 313 5.31 -3.17 -15.55
N SER A 314 5.88 -4.37 -15.44
CA SER A 314 5.41 -5.56 -16.20
C SER A 314 4.11 -6.17 -15.66
N GLN A 315 3.70 -5.83 -14.43
CA GLN A 315 2.50 -6.42 -13.81
C GLN A 315 1.21 -5.75 -14.29
N PRO A 316 0.16 -6.53 -14.60
CA PRO A 316 -1.12 -5.98 -15.01
C PRO A 316 -1.75 -5.16 -13.88
N ASN A 317 -2.26 -3.98 -14.22
CA ASN A 317 -2.93 -3.12 -13.27
C ASN A 317 -4.42 -3.53 -13.13
N PHE A 318 -4.66 -4.48 -12.23
CA PHE A 318 -5.99 -5.04 -11.98
C PHE A 318 -7.00 -3.98 -11.48
N LEU A 319 -6.56 -3.01 -10.66
CA LEU A 319 -7.44 -1.92 -10.20
C LEU A 319 -7.81 -0.99 -11.36
N LEU A 320 -6.90 -0.68 -12.25
CA LEU A 320 -7.20 0.11 -13.45
C LEU A 320 -8.28 -0.57 -14.31
N ASN A 321 -8.17 -1.89 -14.51
CA ASN A 321 -9.17 -2.65 -15.25
C ASN A 321 -10.52 -2.62 -14.53
N ALA A 322 -10.56 -2.85 -13.20
CA ALA A 322 -11.79 -2.80 -12.41
C ALA A 322 -12.45 -1.39 -12.43
N PHE A 323 -11.65 -0.32 -12.35
CA PHE A 323 -12.16 1.05 -12.51
C PHE A 323 -12.68 1.29 -13.93
N SER A 324 -11.95 0.85 -14.96
CA SER A 324 -12.39 0.98 -16.36
C SER A 324 -13.72 0.26 -16.60
N ASP A 325 -13.87 -0.96 -16.11
CA ASP A 325 -15.11 -1.74 -16.25
C ASP A 325 -16.27 -1.09 -15.48
N LEU A 326 -16.02 -0.55 -14.28
CA LEU A 326 -17.02 0.18 -13.51
C LEU A 326 -17.52 1.40 -14.29
N PHE A 327 -16.63 2.22 -14.85
CA PHE A 327 -17.01 3.44 -15.58
C PHE A 327 -17.70 3.11 -16.90
N ASN A 328 -17.28 2.05 -17.60
CA ASN A 328 -17.99 1.57 -18.78
C ASN A 328 -19.42 1.14 -18.45
N ASN A 329 -19.61 0.43 -17.32
CA ASN A 329 -20.94 0.04 -16.85
C ASN A 329 -21.80 1.27 -16.47
N ILE A 330 -21.24 2.27 -15.81
CA ILE A 330 -21.94 3.52 -15.46
C ILE A 330 -22.36 4.28 -16.71
N ASN A 331 -21.48 4.39 -17.71
CA ASN A 331 -21.78 5.03 -18.98
C ASN A 331 -22.87 4.29 -19.76
N ASN A 332 -22.85 2.97 -19.79
CA ASN A 332 -23.89 2.15 -20.41
C ASN A 332 -25.26 2.35 -19.73
N VAL A 333 -25.31 2.36 -18.39
CA VAL A 333 -26.55 2.65 -17.63
C VAL A 333 -27.06 4.06 -17.92
N ARG A 334 -26.17 5.05 -18.03
CA ARG A 334 -26.53 6.45 -18.36
C ARG A 334 -27.12 6.54 -19.77
N GLU A 335 -26.49 5.91 -20.77
CA GLU A 335 -27.04 5.86 -22.13
C GLU A 335 -28.42 5.20 -22.17
N ASP A 336 -28.63 4.14 -21.40
CA ASP A 336 -29.93 3.46 -21.31
C ASP A 336 -30.99 4.33 -20.63
N ILE A 337 -30.62 5.09 -19.60
CA ILE A 337 -31.51 6.06 -18.95
C ILE A 337 -31.87 7.20 -19.92
N GLU A 338 -30.90 7.75 -20.66
CA GLU A 338 -31.13 8.80 -21.66
C GLU A 338 -32.02 8.28 -22.81
N LYS A 339 -31.75 7.09 -23.33
CA LYS A 339 -32.59 6.41 -24.34
C LYS A 339 -34.01 6.17 -23.84
N THR A 340 -34.16 5.76 -22.57
CA THR A 340 -35.46 5.52 -21.92
C THR A 340 -36.21 6.83 -21.69
N GLY A 341 -35.51 7.86 -21.19
CA GLY A 341 -36.07 9.20 -21.02
C GLY A 341 -36.58 9.80 -22.36
N HIS A 342 -35.80 9.63 -23.43
CA HIS A 342 -36.19 10.06 -24.77
C HIS A 342 -37.42 9.31 -25.29
N ARG A 343 -37.50 7.98 -25.06
CA ARG A 343 -38.68 7.16 -25.39
C ARG A 343 -39.93 7.61 -24.64
N ILE A 344 -39.82 7.91 -23.32
CA ILE A 344 -40.93 8.43 -22.50
C ILE A 344 -41.39 9.80 -23.03
N GLN A 345 -40.49 10.71 -23.38
CA GLN A 345 -40.85 11.99 -23.95
C GLN A 345 -41.57 11.86 -25.31
N VAL A 346 -41.14 10.97 -26.16
CA VAL A 346 -41.78 10.66 -27.46
C VAL A 346 -43.17 10.07 -27.23
N ILE A 347 -43.36 9.15 -26.30
CA ILE A 347 -44.65 8.56 -25.96
C ILE A 347 -45.61 9.60 -25.38
N ASN A 348 -45.15 10.46 -24.46
CA ASN A 348 -45.93 11.55 -23.90
C ASN A 348 -46.35 12.54 -24.98
N LYS A 349 -45.47 12.88 -25.93
CA LYS A 349 -45.78 13.77 -27.08
C LYS A 349 -46.80 13.16 -28.04
N LEU A 350 -46.76 11.84 -28.22
CA LEU A 350 -47.74 11.11 -29.01
C LEU A 350 -49.10 11.01 -28.32
N MET A 351 -49.12 10.80 -26.99
CA MET A 351 -50.36 10.82 -26.21
C MET A 351 -51.05 12.18 -26.20
N LEU A 352 -50.27 13.26 -25.98
CA LEU A 352 -50.80 14.63 -26.02
C LEU A 352 -51.36 14.98 -27.41
N ARG A 353 -50.74 14.54 -28.52
CA ARG A 353 -51.27 14.72 -29.88
C ARG A 353 -52.54 13.90 -30.16
N ARG A 354 -52.73 12.75 -29.50
CA ARG A 354 -53.98 11.98 -29.58
C ARG A 354 -55.10 12.67 -28.82
N LEU A 355 -54.84 13.15 -27.62
CA LEU A 355 -55.82 13.87 -26.78
C LEU A 355 -56.27 15.20 -27.39
N SER A 356 -55.40 15.87 -28.13
CA SER A 356 -55.75 17.14 -28.84
C SER A 356 -56.54 16.93 -30.13
N LYS A 357 -56.78 15.69 -30.57
CA LYS A 357 -57.58 15.35 -31.76
C LYS A 357 -58.92 14.65 -31.40
N MET A 358 -59.20 14.47 -30.14
CA MET A 358 -60.50 14.11 -29.58
C MET A 358 -61.24 15.34 -29.10
#